data_6cc8e9737af55b5c24a332c21d3043b3
#
_entry.id   6cc8e9737af55b5c24a332c21d3043b3
#
_cell.length_a   1.000
_cell.length_b   1.000
_cell.length_c   1.000
_cell.angle_alpha   90.00
_cell.angle_beta   90.00
_cell.angle_gamma   90.00
#
_symmetry.space_group_name_H-M   'P 1'
#
loop_
_entity.id
_entity.type
_entity.pdbx_description
1 polymer ?
#
loop_
_entity_poly.entity_id
_entity_poly.type
_entity_poly.pdbx_seq_one_letter_code
_entity_poly.pdbx_strand_id
1 'polypeptide(L)'
;MANTSYPKGMEKLLSGSINASTDTLKAALLPSGYAFSVSHEFVSQLGSIIGTAQPLLNKTITGGVLDADDLDFGALAPGSTIGSVVIFKDTGNTSTSPVLFFLDTVTGLPMATNGGAVTIPWDNGVKKIARINLPIYPKGAEKMWAGSINFSADDIKVALLPSSYVYDAAHEFLPDVGAVIGTAQALASRTVTGGVFDAADANFGALASGSTIGSVVLYKDTGTAATSPLIACVTDVLGLPLATNGGGLVVQWSNGAARIFSLVPA
;
A
#
# COMPACT_ATOMS: atom_id res chain seq x y z
N MET A 1 0.41 -21.04 1.25
CA MET A 1 0.45 -19.66 1.78
C MET A 1 -0.21 -18.78 0.74
N ALA A 2 -0.69 -17.61 1.09
CA ALA A 2 -1.25 -16.66 0.13
C ALA A 2 -0.19 -15.61 -0.20
N ASN A 3 -0.27 -15.01 -1.40
CA ASN A 3 0.58 -13.87 -1.77
C ASN A 3 0.62 -12.84 -0.64
N THR A 4 1.80 -12.40 -0.24
CA THR A 4 1.99 -11.48 0.88
C THR A 4 3.01 -10.39 0.55
N SER A 5 3.02 -9.32 1.35
CA SER A 5 3.99 -8.24 1.23
C SER A 5 5.05 -8.34 2.35
N TYR A 6 6.27 -7.89 2.04
CA TYR A 6 7.31 -7.74 3.05
C TYR A 6 7.06 -6.46 3.85
N PRO A 7 6.96 -6.56 5.19
CA PRO A 7 6.68 -5.39 6.04
C PRO A 7 7.65 -4.23 5.84
N LYS A 8 8.94 -4.52 5.71
CA LYS A 8 9.99 -3.50 5.46
C LYS A 8 9.87 -2.85 4.08
N GLY A 9 9.45 -3.62 3.06
CA GLY A 9 9.15 -3.07 1.74
C GLY A 9 7.95 -2.11 1.77
N MET A 10 6.89 -2.47 2.49
CA MET A 10 5.71 -1.61 2.65
C MET A 10 6.01 -0.35 3.47
N GLU A 11 6.87 -0.45 4.49
CA GLU A 11 7.38 0.72 5.22
C GLU A 11 8.08 1.71 4.28
N LYS A 12 8.93 1.21 3.35
CA LYS A 12 9.61 2.04 2.34
C LYS A 12 8.63 2.64 1.32
N LEU A 13 7.57 1.92 0.96
CA LEU A 13 6.52 2.45 0.11
C LEU A 13 5.78 3.60 0.81
N LEU A 14 5.36 3.43 2.07
CA LEU A 14 4.67 4.46 2.86
C LEU A 14 5.56 5.68 3.16
N SER A 15 6.88 5.50 3.26
CA SER A 15 7.83 6.62 3.42
C SER A 15 8.22 7.31 2.12
N GLY A 16 7.60 6.95 0.98
CA GLY A 16 7.91 7.53 -0.33
C GLY A 16 9.30 7.16 -0.87
N SER A 17 10.00 6.20 -0.24
CA SER A 17 11.33 5.74 -0.69
C SER A 17 11.25 4.81 -1.91
N ILE A 18 10.06 4.36 -2.26
CA ILE A 18 9.76 3.55 -3.45
C ILE A 18 8.78 4.31 -4.31
N ASN A 19 9.15 4.51 -5.58
CA ASN A 19 8.28 4.99 -6.64
C ASN A 19 8.12 3.88 -7.68
N ALA A 20 7.05 3.12 -7.59
CA ALA A 20 6.85 1.96 -8.47
C ALA A 20 6.71 2.34 -9.95
N SER A 21 6.34 3.61 -10.25
CA SER A 21 6.22 4.10 -11.63
C SER A 21 7.59 4.29 -12.29
N THR A 22 8.56 4.83 -11.55
CA THR A 22 9.88 5.24 -12.10
C THR A 22 11.02 4.33 -11.67
N ASP A 23 10.93 3.69 -10.50
CA ASP A 23 11.95 2.77 -10.02
C ASP A 23 12.03 1.52 -10.90
N THR A 24 13.22 0.97 -11.03
CA THR A 24 13.40 -0.35 -11.64
C THR A 24 12.92 -1.41 -10.67
N LEU A 25 11.72 -1.96 -10.93
CA LEU A 25 11.23 -3.14 -10.23
C LEU A 25 11.65 -4.38 -10.98
N LYS A 26 12.10 -5.41 -10.26
CA LYS A 26 12.47 -6.71 -10.80
C LYS A 26 11.74 -7.83 -10.07
N ALA A 27 11.62 -8.97 -10.75
CA ALA A 27 11.16 -10.21 -10.16
C ALA A 27 12.30 -11.24 -10.17
N ALA A 28 12.42 -12.02 -9.12
CA ALA A 28 13.32 -13.15 -9.02
C ALA A 28 12.55 -14.42 -8.66
N LEU A 29 13.00 -15.57 -9.20
CA LEU A 29 12.44 -16.87 -8.88
C LEU A 29 13.14 -17.45 -7.66
N LEU A 30 12.35 -17.92 -6.70
CA LEU A 30 12.84 -18.56 -5.49
C LEU A 30 12.58 -20.06 -5.50
N PRO A 31 13.50 -20.86 -4.95
CA PRO A 31 13.31 -22.31 -4.86
C PRO A 31 12.13 -22.66 -3.95
N SER A 32 11.51 -23.82 -4.18
CA SER A 32 10.37 -24.31 -3.39
C SER A 32 10.69 -24.53 -1.91
N GLY A 33 11.97 -24.61 -1.54
CA GLY A 33 12.42 -24.68 -0.15
C GLY A 33 12.58 -23.32 0.53
N TYR A 34 12.35 -22.20 -0.18
CA TYR A 34 12.42 -20.88 0.46
C TYR A 34 11.27 -20.69 1.45
N ALA A 35 11.60 -20.27 2.67
CA ALA A 35 10.63 -19.90 3.69
C ALA A 35 10.51 -18.37 3.78
N PHE A 36 9.31 -17.85 3.58
CA PHE A 36 9.04 -16.42 3.77
C PHE A 36 9.36 -15.98 5.21
N SER A 37 10.02 -14.84 5.34
CA SER A 37 10.28 -14.21 6.64
C SER A 37 9.89 -12.74 6.63
N VAL A 38 9.10 -12.33 7.61
CA VAL A 38 8.70 -10.92 7.82
C VAL A 38 9.89 -10.01 8.14
N SER A 39 11.03 -10.59 8.54
CA SER A 39 12.26 -9.84 8.86
C SER A 39 13.11 -9.55 7.64
N HIS A 40 12.84 -10.18 6.48
CA HIS A 40 13.62 -9.90 5.27
C HIS A 40 13.30 -8.50 4.75
N GLU A 41 14.35 -7.75 4.49
CA GLU A 41 14.30 -6.38 3.99
C GLU A 41 14.91 -6.25 2.59
N PHE A 42 15.99 -7.00 2.32
CA PHE A 42 16.77 -6.89 1.09
C PHE A 42 16.92 -8.23 0.37
N VAL A 43 17.17 -8.17 -0.94
CA VAL A 43 17.39 -9.35 -1.81
C VAL A 43 18.49 -10.26 -1.29
N SER A 44 19.55 -9.70 -0.68
CA SER A 44 20.66 -10.49 -0.11
C SER A 44 20.22 -11.48 0.98
N GLN A 45 19.05 -11.29 1.59
CA GLN A 45 18.50 -12.15 2.65
C GLN A 45 17.68 -13.32 2.09
N LEU A 46 17.37 -13.33 0.79
CA LEU A 46 16.55 -14.37 0.15
C LEU A 46 17.32 -15.66 -0.10
N GLY A 47 18.65 -15.65 0.02
CA GLY A 47 19.50 -16.77 -0.37
C GLY A 47 19.66 -16.87 -1.89
N SER A 48 19.70 -18.09 -2.43
CA SER A 48 19.90 -18.30 -3.87
C SER A 48 18.59 -18.06 -4.64
N ILE A 49 18.71 -17.35 -5.75
CA ILE A 49 17.64 -17.23 -6.74
C ILE A 49 17.87 -18.19 -7.90
N ILE A 50 16.81 -18.58 -8.61
CA ILE A 50 16.88 -19.44 -9.80
C ILE A 50 16.95 -18.55 -11.04
N GLY A 51 18.01 -18.72 -11.85
CA GLY A 51 18.23 -17.88 -13.02
C GLY A 51 18.63 -16.45 -12.68
N THR A 52 18.27 -15.52 -13.54
CA THR A 52 18.56 -14.08 -13.39
C THR A 52 17.25 -13.31 -13.17
N ALA A 53 17.24 -12.39 -12.23
CA ALA A 53 16.06 -11.54 -11.98
C ALA A 53 15.70 -10.71 -13.22
N GLN A 54 14.42 -10.66 -13.57
CA GLN A 54 13.89 -9.99 -14.76
C GLN A 54 13.19 -8.67 -14.38
N PRO A 55 13.36 -7.60 -15.18
CA PRO A 55 12.68 -6.34 -14.93
C PRO A 55 11.17 -6.47 -15.23
N LEU A 56 10.35 -5.78 -14.44
CA LEU A 56 8.93 -5.58 -14.78
C LEU A 56 8.85 -4.53 -15.88
N LEU A 57 8.47 -4.95 -17.09
CA LEU A 57 8.33 -4.08 -18.25
C LEU A 57 6.89 -3.58 -18.37
N ASN A 58 6.71 -2.41 -19.01
CA ASN A 58 5.42 -1.79 -19.28
C ASN A 58 4.52 -1.71 -18.03
N LYS A 59 5.14 -1.36 -16.89
CA LYS A 59 4.41 -1.22 -15.63
C LYS A 59 3.28 -0.19 -15.75
N THR A 60 2.12 -0.55 -15.23
CA THR A 60 0.97 0.35 -15.09
C THR A 60 0.51 0.39 -13.64
N ILE A 61 0.03 1.57 -13.22
CA ILE A 61 -0.59 1.75 -11.91
C ILE A 61 -1.91 2.46 -12.14
N THR A 62 -3.00 1.72 -11.96
CA THR A 62 -4.36 2.23 -12.21
C THR A 62 -5.30 1.72 -11.13
N GLY A 63 -6.05 2.62 -10.50
CA GLY A 63 -6.99 2.26 -9.42
C GLY A 63 -6.32 1.61 -8.21
N GLY A 64 -5.04 1.95 -7.95
CA GLY A 64 -4.26 1.35 -6.87
C GLY A 64 -3.70 -0.04 -7.18
N VAL A 65 -3.80 -0.50 -8.43
CA VAL A 65 -3.32 -1.81 -8.89
C VAL A 65 -2.02 -1.65 -9.68
N LEU A 66 -0.98 -2.37 -9.27
CA LEU A 66 0.26 -2.53 -10.02
C LEU A 66 0.13 -3.71 -10.97
N ASP A 67 0.41 -3.49 -12.25
CA ASP A 67 0.47 -4.48 -13.32
C ASP A 67 1.72 -4.28 -14.18
N ALA A 68 2.11 -5.30 -14.95
CA ALA A 68 3.22 -5.28 -15.90
C ALA A 68 3.04 -6.40 -16.92
N ASP A 69 3.91 -6.42 -17.94
CA ASP A 69 4.00 -7.56 -18.85
C ASP A 69 4.38 -8.85 -18.11
N ASP A 70 3.92 -10.00 -18.64
CA ASP A 70 4.36 -11.31 -18.17
C ASP A 70 5.88 -11.46 -18.25
N LEU A 71 6.46 -12.20 -17.31
CA LEU A 71 7.90 -12.32 -17.19
C LEU A 71 8.43 -13.51 -18.00
N ASP A 72 9.42 -13.26 -18.85
CA ASP A 72 10.20 -14.29 -19.52
C ASP A 72 11.59 -14.42 -18.88
N PHE A 73 11.84 -15.57 -18.26
CA PHE A 73 13.14 -15.90 -17.66
C PHE A 73 14.08 -16.65 -18.63
N GLY A 74 13.60 -16.93 -19.84
CA GLY A 74 14.35 -17.74 -20.82
C GLY A 74 14.54 -19.19 -20.35
N ALA A 75 15.50 -19.87 -20.97
CA ALA A 75 15.81 -21.26 -20.64
C ALA A 75 16.55 -21.34 -19.27
N LEU A 76 16.00 -22.13 -18.35
CA LEU A 76 16.58 -22.35 -17.03
C LEU A 76 17.17 -23.73 -16.90
N ALA A 77 18.42 -23.83 -16.40
CA ALA A 77 19.10 -25.10 -16.19
C ALA A 77 18.24 -26.07 -15.38
N PRO A 78 18.22 -27.39 -15.74
CA PRO A 78 17.42 -28.38 -15.03
C PRO A 78 17.93 -28.62 -13.61
N GLY A 79 17.08 -29.17 -12.75
CA GLY A 79 17.42 -29.62 -11.41
C GLY A 79 16.98 -28.71 -10.27
N SER A 80 16.28 -27.60 -10.55
CA SER A 80 15.66 -26.78 -9.52
C SER A 80 14.12 -26.91 -9.56
N THR A 81 13.47 -26.53 -8.48
CA THR A 81 12.01 -26.38 -8.42
C THR A 81 11.69 -24.95 -8.00
N ILE A 82 11.05 -24.21 -8.89
CA ILE A 82 10.57 -22.84 -8.60
C ILE A 82 9.35 -22.96 -7.71
N GLY A 83 9.36 -22.31 -6.54
CA GLY A 83 8.24 -22.33 -5.61
C GLY A 83 7.49 -21.02 -5.51
N SER A 84 8.16 -19.89 -5.79
CA SER A 84 7.56 -18.57 -5.65
C SER A 84 8.32 -17.52 -6.47
N VAL A 85 7.71 -16.34 -6.57
CA VAL A 85 8.29 -15.15 -7.18
C VAL A 85 8.40 -14.07 -6.10
N VAL A 86 9.52 -13.35 -6.05
CA VAL A 86 9.70 -12.15 -5.24
C VAL A 86 9.79 -10.93 -6.14
N ILE A 87 9.06 -9.86 -5.78
CA ILE A 87 9.17 -8.54 -6.42
C ILE A 87 10.02 -7.65 -5.52
N PHE A 88 10.96 -6.91 -6.10
CA PHE A 88 11.83 -6.01 -5.36
C PHE A 88 12.20 -4.77 -6.19
N LYS A 89 12.61 -3.68 -5.52
CA LYS A 89 13.23 -2.52 -6.18
C LYS A 89 14.71 -2.82 -6.38
N ASP A 90 15.16 -2.77 -7.63
CA ASP A 90 16.59 -2.94 -7.95
C ASP A 90 17.35 -1.64 -7.76
N THR A 91 18.37 -1.67 -6.92
CA THR A 91 19.32 -0.56 -6.69
C THR A 91 20.70 -0.84 -7.29
N GLY A 92 20.85 -1.95 -8.01
CA GLY A 92 22.13 -2.44 -8.52
C GLY A 92 22.95 -3.23 -7.48
N ASN A 93 22.51 -3.30 -6.21
CA ASN A 93 23.17 -4.06 -5.16
C ASN A 93 22.13 -4.82 -4.32
N THR A 94 22.30 -6.13 -4.18
CA THR A 94 21.36 -6.99 -3.45
C THR A 94 21.20 -6.62 -1.97
N SER A 95 22.22 -6.04 -1.35
CA SER A 95 22.18 -5.61 0.07
C SER A 95 21.43 -4.30 0.30
N THR A 96 21.05 -3.59 -0.77
CA THR A 96 20.28 -2.34 -0.70
C THR A 96 18.98 -2.39 -1.52
N SER A 97 18.74 -3.50 -2.23
CA SER A 97 17.53 -3.72 -3.04
C SER A 97 16.39 -4.25 -2.18
N PRO A 98 15.41 -3.40 -1.78
CA PRO A 98 14.36 -3.81 -0.85
C PRO A 98 13.36 -4.74 -1.52
N VAL A 99 12.98 -5.81 -0.81
CA VAL A 99 11.94 -6.74 -1.22
C VAL A 99 10.55 -6.19 -0.89
N LEU A 100 9.59 -6.40 -1.81
CA LEU A 100 8.24 -5.82 -1.72
C LEU A 100 7.17 -6.90 -1.53
N PHE A 101 7.12 -7.87 -2.44
CA PHE A 101 6.08 -8.91 -2.46
C PHE A 101 6.67 -10.29 -2.60
N PHE A 102 6.05 -11.23 -1.89
CA PHE A 102 6.27 -12.66 -2.00
C PHE A 102 5.01 -13.30 -2.59
N LEU A 103 5.13 -13.91 -3.76
CA LEU A 103 4.04 -14.45 -4.54
C LEU A 103 4.22 -15.97 -4.68
N ASP A 104 3.46 -16.75 -3.92
CA ASP A 104 3.52 -18.23 -3.89
C ASP A 104 2.28 -18.89 -4.48
N THR A 105 1.30 -18.09 -4.94
CA THR A 105 0.08 -18.57 -5.60
C THR A 105 0.04 -18.20 -7.09
N VAL A 106 1.21 -18.02 -7.70
CA VAL A 106 1.33 -17.75 -9.14
C VAL A 106 0.94 -18.99 -9.92
N THR A 107 0.14 -18.82 -10.98
CA THR A 107 -0.30 -19.92 -11.82
C THR A 107 0.90 -20.68 -12.42
N GLY A 108 0.88 -22.00 -12.32
CA GLY A 108 1.95 -22.87 -12.80
C GLY A 108 3.04 -23.19 -11.76
N LEU A 109 3.02 -22.56 -10.60
CA LEU A 109 3.96 -22.89 -9.52
C LEU A 109 3.34 -23.89 -8.50
N PRO A 110 4.13 -24.81 -7.90
CA PRO A 110 5.58 -24.99 -8.12
C PRO A 110 5.89 -25.66 -9.47
N MET A 111 7.04 -25.31 -10.08
CA MET A 111 7.48 -25.78 -11.39
C MET A 111 8.92 -26.30 -11.34
N ALA A 112 9.15 -27.52 -11.83
CA ALA A 112 10.51 -28.04 -11.97
C ALA A 112 11.16 -27.46 -13.24
N THR A 113 12.41 -27.02 -13.14
CA THR A 113 13.20 -26.58 -14.30
C THR A 113 13.73 -27.79 -15.06
N ASN A 114 13.67 -27.74 -16.39
CA ASN A 114 14.01 -28.88 -17.26
C ASN A 114 14.93 -28.47 -18.43
N GLY A 115 15.47 -27.26 -18.44
CA GLY A 115 16.26 -26.71 -19.55
C GLY A 115 15.44 -25.90 -20.56
N GLY A 116 14.13 -25.91 -20.46
CA GLY A 116 13.22 -25.10 -21.28
C GLY A 116 13.05 -23.66 -20.79
N ALA A 117 12.42 -22.84 -21.64
CA ALA A 117 12.04 -21.48 -21.27
C ALA A 117 10.94 -21.47 -20.20
N VAL A 118 11.03 -20.53 -19.29
CA VAL A 118 10.06 -20.33 -18.20
C VAL A 118 9.45 -18.94 -18.32
N THR A 119 8.12 -18.89 -18.49
CA THR A 119 7.33 -17.66 -18.46
C THR A 119 6.45 -17.67 -17.22
N ILE A 120 6.41 -16.56 -16.49
CA ILE A 120 5.54 -16.35 -15.33
C ILE A 120 4.44 -15.39 -15.75
N PRO A 121 3.20 -15.88 -15.95
CA PRO A 121 2.06 -15.02 -16.24
C PRO A 121 1.57 -14.35 -14.95
N TRP A 122 1.20 -13.08 -15.06
CA TRP A 122 0.51 -12.41 -13.98
C TRP A 122 -0.99 -12.76 -13.96
N ASP A 123 -1.61 -12.61 -12.81
CA ASP A 123 -3.05 -12.78 -12.68
C ASP A 123 -3.80 -11.75 -13.54
N ASN A 124 -4.73 -12.19 -14.39
CA ASN A 124 -5.59 -11.31 -15.19
C ASN A 124 -6.83 -10.82 -14.41
N GLY A 125 -6.98 -11.20 -13.15
CA GLY A 125 -8.02 -10.73 -12.26
C GLY A 125 -7.78 -9.30 -11.74
N VAL A 126 -8.57 -8.91 -10.76
CA VAL A 126 -8.60 -7.53 -10.22
C VAL A 126 -7.37 -7.14 -9.40
N LYS A 127 -6.53 -8.09 -9.02
CA LYS A 127 -5.35 -7.84 -8.18
C LYS A 127 -4.06 -7.71 -8.96
N LYS A 128 -3.99 -8.32 -10.14
CA LYS A 128 -2.78 -8.35 -10.97
C LYS A 128 -1.54 -8.79 -10.17
N ILE A 129 -0.48 -7.99 -10.15
CA ILE A 129 0.71 -8.23 -9.32
C ILE A 129 0.42 -7.89 -7.86
N ALA A 130 -0.08 -6.68 -7.62
CA ALA A 130 -0.40 -6.20 -6.27
C ALA A 130 -1.44 -5.08 -6.30
N ARG A 131 -2.21 -4.97 -5.23
CA ARG A 131 -3.23 -3.94 -5.10
C ARG A 131 -3.25 -3.35 -3.69
N ILE A 132 -3.31 -2.01 -3.60
CA ILE A 132 -3.66 -1.30 -2.37
C ILE A 132 -5.19 -1.12 -2.35
N ASN A 133 -5.83 -1.65 -1.32
CA ASN A 133 -7.29 -1.70 -1.18
C ASN A 133 -7.83 -0.70 -0.15
N LEU A 134 -9.15 -0.68 0.00
CA LEU A 134 -9.85 0.05 1.07
C LEU A 134 -9.21 -0.19 2.45
N PRO A 135 -9.21 0.85 3.32
CA PRO A 135 -9.99 2.11 3.18
C PRO A 135 -9.37 3.17 2.26
N ILE A 136 -8.34 2.84 1.49
CA ILE A 136 -7.58 3.77 0.64
C ILE A 136 -8.37 4.12 -0.63
N TYR A 137 -8.45 5.40 -0.99
CA TYR A 137 -8.98 5.81 -2.28
C TYR A 137 -8.10 5.30 -3.42
N PRO A 138 -8.67 4.83 -4.53
CA PRO A 138 -7.88 4.33 -5.67
C PRO A 138 -6.85 5.36 -6.17
N LYS A 139 -7.23 6.64 -6.27
CA LYS A 139 -6.32 7.73 -6.65
C LYS A 139 -5.25 8.02 -5.60
N GLY A 140 -5.60 7.92 -4.33
CA GLY A 140 -4.62 7.98 -3.23
C GLY A 140 -3.61 6.83 -3.31
N ALA A 141 -4.08 5.61 -3.58
CA ALA A 141 -3.22 4.45 -3.77
C ALA A 141 -2.25 4.61 -4.96
N GLU A 142 -2.73 5.18 -6.10
CA GLU A 142 -1.85 5.53 -7.24
C GLU A 142 -0.72 6.46 -6.80
N LYS A 143 -1.02 7.49 -6.00
CA LYS A 143 -0.03 8.45 -5.47
C LYS A 143 0.92 7.82 -4.45
N MET A 144 0.45 6.85 -3.66
CA MET A 144 1.31 6.06 -2.77
C MET A 144 2.30 5.22 -3.58
N TRP A 145 1.83 4.51 -4.61
CA TRP A 145 2.68 3.76 -5.54
C TRP A 145 3.71 4.65 -6.24
N ALA A 146 3.33 5.86 -6.60
CA ALA A 146 4.21 6.85 -7.24
C ALA A 146 5.18 7.55 -6.28
N GLY A 147 5.19 7.18 -4.98
CA GLY A 147 6.02 7.84 -3.98
C GLY A 147 5.67 9.32 -3.74
N SER A 148 4.49 9.75 -4.22
CA SER A 148 4.03 11.14 -4.09
C SER A 148 3.42 11.47 -2.73
N ILE A 149 3.19 10.46 -1.90
CA ILE A 149 2.75 10.59 -0.51
C ILE A 149 3.80 9.93 0.38
N ASN A 150 4.38 10.74 1.28
CA ASN A 150 5.31 10.32 2.30
C ASN A 150 4.68 10.52 3.68
N PHE A 151 4.20 9.44 4.29
CA PHE A 151 3.49 9.52 5.58
C PHE A 151 4.36 9.97 6.74
N SER A 152 5.67 9.87 6.60
CA SER A 152 6.61 10.34 7.63
C SER A 152 6.91 11.83 7.54
N ALA A 153 6.88 12.41 6.32
CA ALA A 153 7.34 13.78 6.07
C ALA A 153 6.23 14.75 5.66
N ASP A 154 5.23 14.28 4.88
CA ASP A 154 4.15 15.14 4.38
C ASP A 154 3.20 15.58 5.52
N ASP A 155 2.51 16.70 5.34
CA ASP A 155 1.43 17.12 6.24
C ASP A 155 0.18 16.28 5.96
N ILE A 156 -0.04 15.24 6.77
CA ILE A 156 -1.21 14.38 6.69
C ILE A 156 -2.25 14.88 7.68
N LYS A 157 -3.44 15.19 7.17
CA LYS A 157 -4.57 15.67 7.95
C LYS A 157 -5.74 14.71 7.93
N VAL A 158 -6.57 14.83 8.95
CA VAL A 158 -7.88 14.17 9.05
C VAL A 158 -8.99 15.20 9.11
N ALA A 159 -10.07 14.97 8.36
CA ALA A 159 -11.27 15.79 8.37
C ALA A 159 -12.50 14.93 8.68
N LEU A 160 -13.52 15.54 9.30
CA LEU A 160 -14.79 14.88 9.61
C LEU A 160 -15.77 15.07 8.45
N LEU A 161 -16.36 13.98 7.99
CA LEU A 161 -17.36 13.98 6.92
C LEU A 161 -18.76 13.80 7.49
N PRO A 162 -19.78 14.51 6.91
CA PRO A 162 -21.15 14.34 7.33
C PRO A 162 -21.66 12.94 7.02
N SER A 163 -22.65 12.46 7.76
CA SER A 163 -23.28 11.15 7.53
C SER A 163 -24.00 11.05 6.17
N SER A 164 -24.22 12.17 5.49
CA SER A 164 -24.75 12.23 4.12
C SER A 164 -23.67 12.01 3.06
N TYR A 165 -22.38 12.01 3.43
CA TYR A 165 -21.31 11.70 2.49
C TYR A 165 -21.38 10.25 2.04
N VAL A 166 -21.36 10.06 0.72
CA VAL A 166 -21.30 8.73 0.10
C VAL A 166 -19.90 8.58 -0.52
N TYR A 167 -19.21 7.52 -0.13
CA TYR A 167 -17.89 7.21 -0.72
C TYR A 167 -18.00 7.02 -2.24
N ASP A 168 -17.12 7.68 -2.98
CA ASP A 168 -16.94 7.48 -4.42
C ASP A 168 -15.47 7.18 -4.71
N ALA A 169 -15.22 6.06 -5.38
CA ALA A 169 -13.87 5.64 -5.77
C ALA A 169 -13.21 6.58 -6.80
N ALA A 170 -13.98 7.43 -7.46
CA ALA A 170 -13.48 8.45 -8.39
C ALA A 170 -12.94 9.71 -7.70
N HIS A 171 -13.28 9.93 -6.42
CA HIS A 171 -12.79 11.08 -5.67
C HIS A 171 -11.26 11.06 -5.57
N GLU A 172 -10.63 12.21 -5.82
CA GLU A 172 -9.18 12.35 -5.87
C GLU A 172 -8.65 13.42 -4.91
N PHE A 173 -9.33 14.57 -4.81
CA PHE A 173 -8.88 15.72 -4.04
C PHE A 173 -9.90 16.14 -2.97
N LEU A 174 -9.44 16.91 -1.98
CA LEU A 174 -10.28 17.33 -0.84
C LEU A 174 -11.62 17.96 -1.23
N PRO A 175 -11.75 18.78 -2.28
CA PRO A 175 -13.06 19.32 -2.67
C PRO A 175 -14.09 18.28 -3.09
N ASP A 176 -13.66 17.10 -3.53
CA ASP A 176 -14.56 16.03 -3.99
C ASP A 176 -15.42 15.47 -2.86
N VAL A 177 -14.96 15.57 -1.60
CA VAL A 177 -15.74 15.10 -0.44
C VAL A 177 -16.78 16.13 0.02
N GLY A 178 -16.82 17.33 -0.58
CA GLY A 178 -17.72 18.40 -0.21
C GLY A 178 -17.36 19.08 1.11
N ALA A 179 -18.37 19.55 1.82
CA ALA A 179 -18.18 20.26 3.08
C ALA A 179 -17.74 19.30 4.20
N VAL A 180 -16.72 19.71 4.96
CA VAL A 180 -16.25 19.01 6.15
C VAL A 180 -16.85 19.65 7.41
N ILE A 181 -16.98 18.88 8.50
CA ILE A 181 -17.48 19.35 9.79
C ILE A 181 -16.29 19.82 10.64
N GLY A 182 -16.33 21.07 11.07
CA GLY A 182 -15.26 21.69 11.85
C GLY A 182 -13.99 21.93 11.03
N THR A 183 -12.85 22.01 11.72
CA THR A 183 -11.53 22.23 11.10
C THR A 183 -10.74 20.94 11.05
N ALA A 184 -10.19 20.60 9.88
CA ALA A 184 -9.32 19.46 9.74
C ALA A 184 -8.10 19.53 10.68
N GLN A 185 -7.70 18.39 11.23
CA GLN A 185 -6.60 18.29 12.20
C GLN A 185 -5.39 17.62 11.56
N ALA A 186 -4.19 18.17 11.83
CA ALA A 186 -2.95 17.51 11.45
C ALA A 186 -2.73 16.27 12.33
N LEU A 187 -2.33 15.15 11.72
CA LEU A 187 -1.98 13.95 12.47
C LEU A 187 -0.62 14.12 13.14
N ALA A 188 -0.60 14.09 14.47
CA ALA A 188 0.60 14.18 15.28
C ALA A 188 1.19 12.80 15.58
N SER A 189 2.48 12.75 15.96
CA SER A 189 3.18 11.52 16.38
C SER A 189 3.03 10.36 15.38
N ARG A 190 3.08 10.70 14.10
CA ARG A 190 2.93 9.70 13.03
C ARG A 190 4.06 8.70 13.06
N THR A 191 3.72 7.43 12.84
CA THR A 191 4.68 6.35 12.70
C THR A 191 4.36 5.52 11.44
N VAL A 192 5.42 5.06 10.78
CA VAL A 192 5.35 4.08 9.70
C VAL A 192 6.28 2.94 10.10
N THR A 193 5.71 1.81 10.48
CA THR A 193 6.50 0.67 10.96
C THR A 193 5.94 -0.63 10.39
N GLY A 194 6.76 -1.39 9.71
CA GLY A 194 6.35 -2.68 9.17
C GLY A 194 5.18 -2.62 8.18
N GLY A 195 5.02 -1.50 7.45
CA GLY A 195 3.91 -1.31 6.51
C GLY A 195 2.59 -0.88 7.16
N VAL A 196 2.62 -0.52 8.44
CA VAL A 196 1.47 0.00 9.20
C VAL A 196 1.64 1.49 9.43
N PHE A 197 0.60 2.26 9.16
CA PHE A 197 0.52 3.70 9.47
C PHE A 197 -0.29 3.93 10.74
N ASP A 198 0.27 4.69 11.66
CA ASP A 198 -0.34 5.07 12.94
C ASP A 198 -0.05 6.54 13.27
N ALA A 199 -0.87 7.13 14.14
CA ALA A 199 -0.70 8.49 14.65
C ALA A 199 -1.38 8.63 16.02
N ALA A 200 -1.12 9.73 16.70
CA ALA A 200 -1.89 10.11 17.90
C ALA A 200 -3.36 10.37 17.53
N ASP A 201 -4.25 10.14 18.49
CA ASP A 201 -5.67 10.46 18.37
C ASP A 201 -5.90 11.92 17.98
N ALA A 202 -6.88 12.18 17.12
CA ALA A 202 -7.13 13.50 16.57
C ALA A 202 -8.19 14.25 17.39
N ASN A 203 -7.78 15.34 18.01
CA ASN A 203 -8.67 16.19 18.83
C ASN A 203 -9.23 17.36 17.98
N PHE A 204 -10.53 17.33 17.72
CA PHE A 204 -11.24 18.38 16.98
C PHE A 204 -11.77 19.52 17.85
N GLY A 205 -11.63 19.43 19.18
CA GLY A 205 -12.19 20.41 20.08
C GLY A 205 -13.73 20.44 20.04
N ALA A 206 -14.31 21.56 20.45
CA ALA A 206 -15.77 21.74 20.46
C ALA A 206 -16.31 21.92 19.03
N LEU A 207 -17.32 21.14 18.67
CA LEU A 207 -17.98 21.19 17.38
C LEU A 207 -19.39 21.79 17.50
N ALA A 208 -19.72 22.77 16.64
CA ALA A 208 -21.04 23.34 16.61
C ALA A 208 -22.12 22.23 16.49
N SER A 209 -23.23 22.39 17.21
CA SER A 209 -24.36 21.47 17.15
C SER A 209 -25.07 21.50 15.80
N GLY A 210 -25.79 20.42 15.46
CA GLY A 210 -26.68 20.35 14.29
C GLY A 210 -26.12 19.58 13.09
N SER A 211 -24.94 18.98 13.21
CA SER A 211 -24.40 18.06 12.18
C SER A 211 -24.38 16.63 12.70
N THR A 212 -24.28 15.66 11.79
CA THR A 212 -24.03 14.26 12.15
C THR A 212 -22.78 13.81 11.38
N ILE A 213 -21.73 13.40 12.12
CA ILE A 213 -20.49 12.88 11.56
C ILE A 213 -20.72 11.42 11.22
N GLY A 214 -20.39 11.00 9.98
CA GLY A 214 -20.56 9.62 9.52
C GLY A 214 -19.24 8.88 9.30
N SER A 215 -18.18 9.61 8.96
CA SER A 215 -16.87 9.02 8.66
C SER A 215 -15.76 10.06 8.81
N VAL A 216 -14.52 9.62 8.67
CA VAL A 216 -13.37 10.52 8.60
C VAL A 216 -12.60 10.28 7.31
N VAL A 217 -11.98 11.34 6.78
CA VAL A 217 -11.13 11.25 5.60
C VAL A 217 -9.72 11.71 5.94
N LEU A 218 -8.73 10.89 5.53
CA LEU A 218 -7.33 11.28 5.56
C LEU A 218 -6.93 11.83 4.21
N TYR A 219 -6.12 12.89 4.20
CA TYR A 219 -5.59 13.50 2.99
C TYR A 219 -4.20 14.11 3.24
N LYS A 220 -3.40 14.25 2.19
CA LYS A 220 -2.16 15.04 2.23
C LYS A 220 -2.52 16.51 2.00
N ASP A 221 -2.21 17.37 2.95
CA ASP A 221 -2.40 18.81 2.78
C ASP A 221 -1.24 19.42 2.00
N THR A 222 -1.55 20.08 0.90
CA THR A 222 -0.60 20.80 0.06
C THR A 222 -0.71 22.31 0.23
N GLY A 223 -1.52 22.78 1.20
CA GLY A 223 -1.88 24.18 1.38
C GLY A 223 -3.00 24.66 0.45
N THR A 224 -3.42 23.85 -0.53
CA THR A 224 -4.50 24.16 -1.48
C THR A 224 -5.41 22.94 -1.61
N ALA A 225 -6.69 23.10 -1.29
CA ALA A 225 -7.65 21.99 -1.30
C ALA A 225 -7.71 21.24 -2.64
N ALA A 226 -7.71 21.98 -3.76
CA ALA A 226 -7.79 21.43 -5.11
C ALA A 226 -6.59 20.55 -5.51
N THR A 227 -5.48 20.60 -4.77
CA THR A 227 -4.29 19.78 -4.99
C THR A 227 -3.96 18.86 -3.82
N SER A 228 -4.81 18.85 -2.78
CA SER A 228 -4.67 18.02 -1.57
C SER A 228 -5.32 16.65 -1.81
N PRO A 229 -4.52 15.61 -2.13
CA PRO A 229 -5.06 14.33 -2.53
C PRO A 229 -5.65 13.58 -1.33
N LEU A 230 -6.80 12.96 -1.57
CA LEU A 230 -7.43 12.04 -0.63
C LEU A 230 -6.58 10.76 -0.51
N ILE A 231 -6.52 10.22 0.70
CA ILE A 231 -5.77 9.01 1.02
C ILE A 231 -6.73 7.89 1.39
N ALA A 232 -7.50 8.07 2.47
CA ALA A 232 -8.34 7.02 3.02
C ALA A 232 -9.67 7.59 3.52
N CYS A 233 -10.75 6.83 3.33
CA CYS A 233 -12.03 7.07 3.97
C CYS A 233 -12.26 5.98 5.02
N VAL A 234 -12.26 6.37 6.30
CA VAL A 234 -12.44 5.44 7.42
C VAL A 234 -13.85 5.60 7.96
N THR A 235 -14.66 4.55 7.82
CA THR A 235 -16.07 4.52 8.23
C THR A 235 -16.26 3.78 9.55
N ASP A 236 -15.28 2.98 9.95
CA ASP A 236 -15.33 2.10 11.13
C ASP A 236 -14.57 2.74 12.33
N VAL A 237 -14.81 4.02 12.56
CA VAL A 237 -14.34 4.74 13.73
C VAL A 237 -15.30 4.53 14.89
N LEU A 238 -14.76 4.16 16.05
CA LEU A 238 -15.55 3.91 17.24
C LEU A 238 -16.40 5.15 17.60
N GLY A 239 -17.70 4.95 17.78
CA GLY A 239 -18.66 5.99 18.16
C GLY A 239 -19.28 6.75 16.98
N LEU A 240 -18.95 6.43 15.72
CA LEU A 240 -19.66 6.98 14.56
C LEU A 240 -20.82 6.06 14.13
N PRO A 241 -21.95 6.62 13.60
CA PRO A 241 -22.20 8.05 13.41
C PRO A 241 -22.47 8.80 14.72
N LEU A 242 -22.04 10.07 14.80
CA LEU A 242 -22.16 10.91 15.99
C LEU A 242 -22.81 12.26 15.67
N ALA A 243 -23.91 12.59 16.37
CA ALA A 243 -24.51 13.93 16.31
C ALA A 243 -23.66 14.94 17.10
N THR A 244 -23.33 16.08 16.50
CA THR A 244 -22.61 17.16 17.18
C THR A 244 -23.57 17.92 18.11
N ASN A 245 -23.09 18.26 19.31
CA ASN A 245 -23.91 18.86 20.36
C ASN A 245 -23.26 20.09 21.05
N GLY A 246 -22.18 20.63 20.46
CA GLY A 246 -21.40 21.70 21.06
C GLY A 246 -20.21 21.20 21.90
N GLY A 247 -20.14 19.91 22.17
CA GLY A 247 -19.03 19.29 22.93
C GLY A 247 -17.80 19.02 22.08
N GLY A 248 -16.69 18.69 22.76
CA GLY A 248 -15.44 18.27 22.12
C GLY A 248 -15.52 16.86 21.55
N LEU A 249 -14.80 16.63 20.45
CA LEU A 249 -14.63 15.31 19.83
C LEU A 249 -13.15 14.94 19.74
N VAL A 250 -12.85 13.72 20.13
CA VAL A 250 -11.56 13.06 19.85
C VAL A 250 -11.84 11.83 18.99
N VAL A 251 -11.25 11.79 17.80
CA VAL A 251 -11.23 10.59 16.97
C VAL A 251 -10.13 9.69 17.47
N GLN A 252 -10.50 8.54 18.00
CA GLN A 252 -9.56 7.53 18.53
C GLN A 252 -9.26 6.49 17.45
N TRP A 253 -7.98 6.30 17.18
CA TRP A 253 -7.53 5.28 16.25
C TRP A 253 -7.54 3.89 16.91
N SER A 254 -7.68 2.86 16.10
CA SER A 254 -7.64 1.48 16.57
C SER A 254 -6.30 1.16 17.22
N ASN A 255 -6.32 0.46 18.36
CA ASN A 255 -5.11 -0.13 18.96
C ASN A 255 -4.80 -1.54 18.43
N GLY A 256 -5.58 -2.05 17.47
CA GLY A 256 -5.35 -3.31 16.79
C GLY A 256 -4.14 -3.29 15.85
N ALA A 257 -3.83 -4.42 15.23
CA ALA A 257 -2.64 -4.57 14.38
C ALA A 257 -2.62 -3.64 13.16
N ALA A 258 -3.79 -3.28 12.61
CA ALA A 258 -3.89 -2.41 11.44
C ALA A 258 -3.82 -0.91 11.78
N ARG A 259 -3.98 -0.51 13.05
CA ARG A 259 -3.97 0.91 13.45
C ARG A 259 -4.92 1.77 12.61
N ILE A 260 -4.43 2.81 11.94
CA ILE A 260 -5.21 3.61 10.98
C ILE A 260 -5.42 2.79 9.70
N PHE A 261 -4.33 2.25 9.14
CA PHE A 261 -4.38 1.23 8.07
C PHE A 261 -3.05 0.46 7.97
N SER A 262 -3.09 -0.70 7.32
CA SER A 262 -1.94 -1.55 7.05
C SER A 262 -1.89 -1.94 5.57
N LEU A 263 -0.70 -1.90 4.97
CA LEU A 263 -0.43 -2.46 3.63
C LEU A 263 0.03 -3.93 3.71
N VAL A 264 0.18 -4.47 4.90
CA VAL A 264 0.51 -5.89 5.12
C VAL A 264 -0.78 -6.62 5.49
N PRO A 265 -1.11 -7.74 4.84
CA PRO A 265 -2.25 -8.56 5.24
C PRO A 265 -2.14 -8.97 6.71
N ALA A 266 -3.29 -8.99 7.40
CA ALA A 266 -3.38 -9.46 8.78
C ALA A 266 -3.21 -10.98 8.88
#